data_0c83b2244901c6c12e9fd7a99ee41569
#
_entry.id   0c83b2244901c6c12e9fd7a99ee41569
#
_cell.length_a   1.000
_cell.length_b   1.000
_cell.length_c   1.000
_cell.angle_alpha   90.00
_cell.angle_beta   90.00
_cell.angle_gamma   90.00
#
_symmetry.space_group_name_H-M   'P 1'
#
loop_
_entity.id
_entity.type
_entity.pdbx_description
1 polymer ?
#
loop_
_entity_poly.entity_id
_entity_poly.type
_entity_poly.pdbx_seq_one_letter_code
_entity_poly.pdbx_strand_id
1 'polypeptide(L)'
;WGTAELVYAVEETSSVKKFIYLSSIGVYGFKKGSVKNEEERLNPRTFYSISKMRAEEHVSRLMDKIDAVIFRCATVYGYSPTIRFDSVINRFLFDAHFSNRISIHGSGKQNRTFICLNSVVNVLDFVKSNFVPSGFYNLAGRSMSVLDIVDVFKEIYPSLEFIFINQHIELKD
;
A
#
# COMPACT_ATOMS: atom_id res chain seq x y z
N TRP A 1 -5.85 -13.21 12.59
CA TRP A 1 -6.48 -13.52 13.88
C TRP A 1 -7.04 -12.25 14.53
N GLY A 2 -6.21 -11.24 14.86
CA GLY A 2 -6.68 -10.02 15.54
C GLY A 2 -7.80 -9.26 14.83
N THR A 3 -7.83 -9.21 13.50
CA THR A 3 -8.94 -8.58 12.76
C THR A 3 -10.25 -9.35 12.95
N ALA A 4 -10.21 -10.68 13.01
CA ALA A 4 -11.40 -11.49 13.26
C ALA A 4 -11.98 -11.20 14.65
N GLU A 5 -11.15 -11.18 15.69
CA GLU A 5 -11.57 -10.85 17.06
C GLU A 5 -12.20 -9.45 17.14
N LEU A 6 -11.58 -8.46 16.44
CA LEU A 6 -12.13 -7.12 16.40
C LEU A 6 -13.49 -7.08 15.69
N VAL A 7 -13.67 -7.82 14.60
CA VAL A 7 -14.95 -7.92 13.89
C VAL A 7 -16.02 -8.52 14.81
N TYR A 8 -15.72 -9.62 15.54
CA TYR A 8 -16.66 -10.19 16.51
C TYR A 8 -17.05 -9.18 17.59
N ALA A 9 -16.09 -8.44 18.14
CA ALA A 9 -16.39 -7.42 19.14
C ALA A 9 -17.28 -6.30 18.57
N VAL A 10 -17.08 -5.90 17.31
CA VAL A 10 -17.94 -4.93 16.62
C VAL A 10 -19.34 -5.49 16.38
N GLU A 11 -19.48 -6.75 15.99
CA GLU A 11 -20.79 -7.41 15.81
C GLU A 11 -21.62 -7.43 17.11
N GLU A 12 -20.97 -7.57 18.26
CA GLU A 12 -21.63 -7.53 19.59
C GLU A 12 -21.89 -6.10 20.11
N THR A 13 -21.38 -5.07 19.41
CA THR A 13 -21.43 -3.69 19.89
C THR A 13 -22.35 -2.82 19.05
N SER A 14 -23.56 -2.52 19.55
CA SER A 14 -24.56 -1.73 18.80
C SER A 14 -24.19 -0.25 18.58
N SER A 15 -23.24 0.30 19.33
CA SER A 15 -22.81 1.68 19.22
C SER A 15 -21.88 1.97 18.03
N VAL A 16 -21.19 0.95 17.48
CA VAL A 16 -20.34 1.11 16.30
C VAL A 16 -21.21 1.27 15.06
N LYS A 17 -21.02 2.37 14.33
CA LYS A 17 -21.77 2.70 13.12
C LYS A 17 -20.93 2.64 11.85
N LYS A 18 -19.62 2.74 11.99
CA LYS A 18 -18.70 2.74 10.85
C LYS A 18 -17.44 1.96 11.16
N PHE A 19 -16.97 1.18 10.19
CA PHE A 19 -15.70 0.43 10.27
C PHE A 19 -14.87 0.68 9.03
N ILE A 20 -13.64 1.14 9.21
CA ILE A 20 -12.71 1.39 8.10
C ILE A 20 -11.52 0.43 8.25
N TYR A 21 -11.28 -0.39 7.24
CA TYR A 21 -10.18 -1.34 7.22
C TYR A 21 -9.13 -1.01 6.16
N LEU A 22 -7.88 -0.94 6.57
CA LEU A 22 -6.76 -0.76 5.65
C LEU A 22 -6.19 -2.13 5.26
N SER A 23 -6.55 -2.58 4.08
CA SER A 23 -5.99 -3.74 3.40
C SER A 23 -4.82 -3.33 2.51
N SER A 24 -4.48 -4.09 1.50
CA SER A 24 -3.35 -3.84 0.60
C SER A 24 -3.67 -4.29 -0.81
N ILE A 25 -3.18 -3.57 -1.82
CA ILE A 25 -3.19 -4.03 -3.22
C ILE A 25 -2.42 -5.34 -3.43
N GLY A 26 -1.55 -5.72 -2.49
CA GLY A 26 -0.86 -7.02 -2.49
C GLY A 26 -1.80 -8.24 -2.52
N VAL A 27 -3.07 -8.08 -2.15
CA VAL A 27 -4.10 -9.15 -2.24
C VAL A 27 -4.36 -9.61 -3.67
N TYR A 28 -4.12 -8.74 -4.67
CA TYR A 28 -4.22 -9.10 -6.09
C TYR A 28 -3.07 -10.01 -6.57
N GLY A 29 -1.95 -10.04 -5.82
CA GLY A 29 -0.74 -10.72 -6.23
C GLY A 29 -0.01 -10.01 -7.37
N PHE A 30 0.89 -10.74 -8.01
CA PHE A 30 1.74 -10.22 -9.08
C PHE A 30 1.16 -10.63 -10.45
N LYS A 31 0.75 -9.64 -11.24
CA LYS A 31 0.33 -9.84 -12.62
C LYS A 31 0.84 -8.66 -13.45
N LYS A 32 1.79 -8.92 -14.31
CA LYS A 32 2.46 -7.90 -15.12
C LYS A 32 1.47 -7.19 -16.05
N GLY A 33 1.51 -5.87 -16.08
CA GLY A 33 0.84 -5.05 -17.09
C GLY A 33 -0.69 -4.95 -16.97
N SER A 34 -1.30 -5.32 -15.83
CA SER A 34 -2.75 -5.19 -15.66
C SER A 34 -3.14 -4.02 -14.75
N VAL A 35 -4.13 -3.27 -15.17
CA VAL A 35 -4.84 -2.34 -14.28
C VAL A 35 -5.69 -3.18 -13.33
N LYS A 36 -5.55 -2.95 -12.03
CA LYS A 36 -6.34 -3.62 -11.00
C LYS A 36 -7.59 -2.80 -10.71
N ASN A 37 -8.74 -3.43 -10.81
CA ASN A 37 -9.98 -2.91 -10.24
C ASN A 37 -10.42 -3.78 -9.05
N GLU A 38 -11.41 -3.34 -8.31
CA GLU A 38 -11.84 -3.98 -7.08
C GLU A 38 -12.48 -5.36 -7.30
N GLU A 39 -12.96 -5.62 -8.51
CA GLU A 39 -13.59 -6.90 -8.91
C GLU A 39 -12.58 -7.95 -9.35
N GLU A 40 -11.30 -7.57 -9.51
CA GLU A 40 -10.27 -8.51 -9.93
C GLU A 40 -10.10 -9.66 -8.94
N ARG A 41 -9.91 -10.86 -9.49
CA ARG A 41 -9.67 -12.06 -8.68
C ARG A 41 -8.42 -11.88 -7.80
N LEU A 42 -8.57 -12.11 -6.52
CA LEU A 42 -7.49 -12.08 -5.55
C LEU A 42 -6.57 -13.29 -5.73
N ASN A 43 -5.25 -13.05 -5.66
CA ASN A 43 -4.23 -14.08 -5.79
C ASN A 43 -2.98 -13.72 -4.95
N PRO A 44 -3.13 -13.57 -3.63
CA PRO A 44 -2.05 -13.14 -2.76
C PRO A 44 -0.89 -14.15 -2.79
N ARG A 45 0.37 -13.65 -2.76
CA ARG A 45 1.58 -14.45 -2.89
C ARG A 45 2.47 -14.42 -1.63
N THR A 46 2.20 -13.54 -0.69
CA THR A 46 2.95 -13.42 0.55
C THR A 46 2.06 -13.70 1.75
N PHE A 47 2.63 -14.14 2.86
CA PHE A 47 1.88 -14.34 4.10
C PHE A 47 1.16 -13.08 4.55
N TYR A 48 1.78 -11.90 4.36
CA TYR A 48 1.15 -10.62 4.61
C TYR A 48 -0.10 -10.43 3.75
N SER A 49 -0.01 -10.61 2.44
CA SER A 49 -1.14 -10.43 1.53
C SER A 49 -2.26 -11.46 1.78
N ILE A 50 -1.88 -12.71 2.10
CA ILE A 50 -2.84 -13.75 2.50
C ILE A 50 -3.58 -13.33 3.78
N SER A 51 -2.85 -12.83 4.79
CA SER A 51 -3.46 -12.36 6.03
C SER A 51 -4.41 -11.18 5.83
N LYS A 52 -4.06 -10.25 4.91
CA LYS A 52 -4.92 -9.13 4.54
C LYS A 52 -6.19 -9.59 3.83
N MET A 53 -6.08 -10.50 2.85
CA MET A 53 -7.22 -11.07 2.15
C MET A 53 -8.17 -11.80 3.12
N ARG A 54 -7.64 -12.62 4.04
CA ARG A 54 -8.46 -13.29 5.06
C ARG A 54 -9.15 -12.30 6.00
N ALA A 55 -8.49 -11.22 6.34
CA ALA A 55 -9.09 -10.16 7.13
C ALA A 55 -10.22 -9.43 6.38
N GLU A 56 -10.09 -9.22 5.06
CA GLU A 56 -11.18 -8.68 4.23
C GLU A 56 -12.44 -9.57 4.30
N GLU A 57 -12.27 -10.90 4.30
CA GLU A 57 -13.39 -11.86 4.43
C GLU A 57 -14.15 -11.69 5.76
N HIS A 58 -13.43 -11.38 6.85
CA HIS A 58 -14.09 -11.10 8.13
C HIS A 58 -14.77 -9.73 8.13
N VAL A 59 -14.09 -8.69 7.64
CA VAL A 59 -14.63 -7.32 7.63
C VAL A 59 -15.84 -7.19 6.72
N SER A 60 -15.89 -7.91 5.59
CA SER A 60 -17.03 -7.87 4.66
C SER A 60 -18.35 -8.30 5.31
N ARG A 61 -18.33 -9.12 6.36
CA ARG A 61 -19.52 -9.50 7.14
C ARG A 61 -20.20 -8.31 7.82
N LEU A 62 -19.46 -7.23 8.06
CA LEU A 62 -20.02 -6.02 8.65
C LEU A 62 -20.81 -5.17 7.66
N MET A 63 -20.61 -5.36 6.33
CA MET A 63 -21.18 -4.49 5.30
C MET A 63 -22.71 -4.49 5.27
N ASP A 64 -23.34 -5.57 5.71
CA ASP A 64 -24.80 -5.67 5.81
C ASP A 64 -25.35 -5.12 7.14
N LYS A 65 -24.47 -4.71 8.07
CA LYS A 65 -24.85 -4.33 9.44
C LYS A 65 -24.53 -2.86 9.74
N ILE A 66 -23.40 -2.38 9.26
CA ILE A 66 -22.88 -1.03 9.50
C ILE A 66 -22.17 -0.51 8.25
N ASP A 67 -21.82 0.78 8.21
CA ASP A 67 -20.96 1.35 7.15
C ASP A 67 -19.55 0.74 7.24
N ALA A 68 -19.24 -0.24 6.42
CA ALA A 68 -17.93 -0.90 6.41
C ALA A 68 -17.18 -0.68 5.10
N VAL A 69 -16.03 -0.02 5.16
CA VAL A 69 -15.21 0.34 4.00
C VAL A 69 -13.84 -0.32 4.10
N ILE A 70 -13.44 -1.02 3.05
CA ILE A 70 -12.16 -1.70 2.94
C ILE A 70 -11.30 -1.00 1.89
N PHE A 71 -10.18 -0.41 2.30
CA PHE A 71 -9.21 0.20 1.41
C PHE A 71 -8.04 -0.74 1.12
N ARG A 72 -7.86 -1.12 -0.14
CA ARG A 72 -6.68 -1.83 -0.64
C ARG A 72 -5.60 -0.82 -0.97
N CYS A 73 -4.76 -0.52 0.03
CA CYS A 73 -3.74 0.52 -0.08
C CYS A 73 -2.56 0.08 -0.92
N ALA A 74 -2.10 0.97 -1.78
CA ALA A 74 -0.79 0.91 -2.43
C ALA A 74 0.35 1.11 -1.41
N THR A 75 1.60 1.08 -1.87
CA THR A 75 2.76 1.35 -1.01
C THR A 75 2.72 2.80 -0.52
N VAL A 76 2.51 2.98 0.77
CA VAL A 76 2.43 4.31 1.38
C VAL A 76 3.84 4.87 1.59
N TYR A 77 4.06 6.11 1.18
CA TYR A 77 5.30 6.85 1.42
C TYR A 77 5.01 8.22 2.00
N GLY A 78 6.02 8.82 2.62
CA GLY A 78 5.95 10.15 3.19
C GLY A 78 6.43 10.19 4.64
N TYR A 79 6.50 11.39 5.18
CA TYR A 79 6.98 11.63 6.54
C TYR A 79 5.91 11.24 7.57
N SER A 80 6.34 10.56 8.62
CA SER A 80 5.59 10.35 9.85
C SER A 80 6.56 10.20 11.03
N PRO A 81 6.13 10.39 12.28
CA PRO A 81 6.97 10.13 13.46
C PRO A 81 7.50 8.69 13.53
N THR A 82 6.81 7.74 12.89
CA THR A 82 7.17 6.34 12.81
C THR A 82 7.46 5.93 11.37
N ILE A 83 8.26 6.76 10.66
CA ILE A 83 8.60 6.53 9.26
C ILE A 83 9.24 5.15 9.05
N ARG A 84 8.80 4.44 8.03
CA ARG A 84 9.35 3.14 7.64
C ARG A 84 10.40 3.32 6.56
N PHE A 85 11.65 3.02 6.91
CA PHE A 85 12.79 3.08 5.98
C PHE A 85 12.96 1.81 5.13
N ASP A 86 12.11 0.81 5.29
CA ASP A 86 12.05 -0.35 4.41
C ASP A 86 11.19 -0.12 3.14
N SER A 87 10.41 0.95 3.09
CA SER A 87 9.71 1.41 1.88
C SER A 87 10.70 2.07 0.92
N VAL A 88 10.65 1.69 -0.35
CA VAL A 88 11.65 2.09 -1.36
C VAL A 88 11.84 3.61 -1.46
N ILE A 89 10.77 4.40 -1.50
CA ILE A 89 10.89 5.88 -1.60
C ILE A 89 11.50 6.45 -0.32
N ASN A 90 11.02 6.03 0.85
CA ASN A 90 11.55 6.54 2.11
C ASN A 90 13.02 6.14 2.31
N ARG A 91 13.39 4.92 1.90
CA ARG A 91 14.76 4.43 1.93
C ARG A 91 15.65 5.23 0.99
N PHE A 92 15.21 5.45 -0.24
CA PHE A 92 15.97 6.23 -1.22
C PHE A 92 16.18 7.68 -0.77
N LEU A 93 15.15 8.28 -0.16
CA LEU A 93 15.28 9.63 0.41
C LEU A 93 16.37 9.67 1.49
N PHE A 94 16.33 8.73 2.41
CA PHE A 94 17.34 8.63 3.47
C PHE A 94 18.75 8.39 2.90
N ASP A 95 18.89 7.42 2.02
CA ASP A 95 20.19 7.06 1.43
C ASP A 95 20.74 8.20 0.55
N ALA A 96 19.88 8.88 -0.23
CA ALA A 96 20.29 10.03 -1.02
C ALA A 96 20.77 11.20 -0.15
N HIS A 97 20.04 11.51 0.93
CA HIS A 97 20.36 12.64 1.80
C HIS A 97 21.64 12.41 2.62
N PHE A 98 21.80 11.23 3.21
CA PHE A 98 22.92 10.97 4.13
C PHE A 98 24.15 10.35 3.47
N SER A 99 23.96 9.60 2.39
CA SER A 99 25.04 8.84 1.74
C SER A 99 25.33 9.29 0.31
N ASN A 100 24.51 10.17 -0.26
CA ASN A 100 24.54 10.56 -1.68
C ASN A 100 24.60 9.36 -2.64
N ARG A 101 24.08 8.20 -2.21
CA ARG A 101 24.13 6.95 -2.98
C ARG A 101 22.92 6.10 -2.71
N ILE A 102 22.26 5.61 -3.77
CA ILE A 102 21.13 4.70 -3.74
C ILE A 102 21.54 3.31 -4.23
N SER A 103 21.03 2.26 -3.55
CA SER A 103 21.21 0.87 -3.96
C SER A 103 19.92 0.33 -4.60
N ILE A 104 20.00 -0.04 -5.88
CA ILE A 104 18.88 -0.58 -6.66
C ILE A 104 19.00 -2.10 -6.70
N HIS A 105 18.03 -2.81 -6.13
CA HIS A 105 17.99 -4.26 -6.20
C HIS A 105 17.33 -4.72 -7.52
N GLY A 106 17.97 -5.67 -8.18
CA GLY A 106 17.55 -6.17 -9.50
C GLY A 106 17.78 -5.17 -10.62
N SER A 107 16.96 -5.22 -11.66
CA SER A 107 17.09 -4.35 -12.84
C SER A 107 16.52 -2.93 -12.67
N GLY A 108 15.79 -2.67 -11.60
CA GLY A 108 15.09 -1.41 -11.38
C GLY A 108 13.85 -1.17 -12.27
N LYS A 109 13.55 -2.10 -13.19
CA LYS A 109 12.41 -2.00 -14.12
C LYS A 109 11.07 -2.45 -13.53
N GLN A 110 11.08 -3.02 -12.32
CA GLN A 110 9.86 -3.42 -11.62
C GLN A 110 8.99 -2.23 -11.30
N ASN A 111 7.73 -2.30 -11.69
CA ASN A 111 6.74 -1.30 -11.38
C ASN A 111 6.16 -1.50 -9.98
N ARG A 112 5.89 -0.40 -9.32
CA ARG A 112 5.19 -0.38 -8.05
C ARG A 112 4.20 0.76 -8.01
N THR A 113 3.10 0.55 -7.31
CA THR A 113 2.10 1.59 -7.11
C THR A 113 2.28 2.20 -5.72
N PHE A 114 2.28 3.52 -5.69
CA PHE A 114 2.54 4.32 -4.49
C PHE A 114 1.39 5.26 -4.20
N ILE A 115 1.27 5.64 -2.94
CA ILE A 115 0.37 6.71 -2.48
C ILE A 115 1.04 7.52 -1.38
N CYS A 116 0.88 8.84 -1.43
CA CYS A 116 1.38 9.71 -0.37
C CYS A 116 0.58 9.52 0.92
N LEU A 117 1.25 9.51 2.07
CA LEU A 117 0.62 9.39 3.39
C LEU A 117 -0.47 10.44 3.61
N ASN A 118 -0.22 11.71 3.22
CA ASN A 118 -1.21 12.77 3.36
C ASN A 118 -2.49 12.48 2.56
N SER A 119 -2.38 11.87 1.38
CA SER A 119 -3.55 11.46 0.59
C SER A 119 -4.35 10.36 1.30
N VAL A 120 -3.65 9.40 1.94
CA VAL A 120 -4.32 8.36 2.75
C VAL A 120 -5.07 9.01 3.92
N VAL A 121 -4.42 9.89 4.66
CA VAL A 121 -5.02 10.59 5.81
C VAL A 121 -6.25 11.41 5.39
N ASN A 122 -6.15 12.16 4.28
CA ASN A 122 -7.27 12.95 3.76
C ASN A 122 -8.47 12.07 3.39
N VAL A 123 -8.23 10.91 2.76
CA VAL A 123 -9.30 9.96 2.43
C VAL A 123 -9.93 9.38 3.69
N LEU A 124 -9.13 9.02 4.69
CA LEU A 124 -9.65 8.49 5.96
C LEU A 124 -10.49 9.53 6.70
N ASP A 125 -10.05 10.78 6.74
CA ASP A 125 -10.80 11.88 7.37
C ASP A 125 -12.10 12.17 6.61
N PHE A 126 -12.06 12.16 5.29
CA PHE A 126 -13.27 12.28 4.46
C PHE A 126 -14.28 11.17 4.76
N VAL A 127 -13.85 9.90 4.73
CA VAL A 127 -14.73 8.75 4.95
C VAL A 127 -15.26 8.70 6.38
N LYS A 128 -14.46 9.14 7.36
CA LYS A 128 -14.90 9.26 8.76
C LYS A 128 -16.09 10.20 8.89
N SER A 129 -16.09 11.31 8.15
CA SER A 129 -17.05 12.41 8.28
C SER A 129 -18.20 12.36 7.28
N ASN A 130 -18.09 11.55 6.24
CA ASN A 130 -19.08 11.47 5.15
C ASN A 130 -19.58 10.04 4.96
N PHE A 131 -20.75 9.92 4.38
CA PHE A 131 -21.25 8.62 3.91
C PHE A 131 -20.45 8.17 2.69
N VAL A 132 -19.96 6.96 2.73
CA VAL A 132 -19.36 6.23 1.60
C VAL A 132 -20.00 4.85 1.60
N PRO A 133 -20.53 4.36 0.48
CA PRO A 133 -21.11 3.02 0.42
C PRO A 133 -20.17 1.96 0.96
N SER A 134 -20.69 0.97 1.68
CA SER A 134 -19.91 -0.19 2.08
C SER A 134 -19.32 -0.89 0.87
N GLY A 135 -18.07 -1.30 0.95
CA GLY A 135 -17.42 -1.96 -0.19
C GLY A 135 -15.90 -1.93 -0.14
N PHE A 136 -15.32 -2.40 -1.25
CA PHE A 136 -13.88 -2.45 -1.48
C PHE A 136 -13.47 -1.28 -2.37
N TYR A 137 -12.37 -0.63 -2.03
CA TYR A 137 -11.84 0.51 -2.76
C TYR A 137 -10.33 0.43 -2.88
N ASN A 138 -9.79 0.62 -4.08
CA ASN A 138 -8.37 0.77 -4.26
C ASN A 138 -7.92 2.17 -3.83
N LEU A 139 -6.99 2.23 -2.89
CA LEU A 139 -6.39 3.47 -2.44
C LEU A 139 -4.97 3.56 -2.99
N ALA A 140 -4.86 4.11 -4.20
CA ALA A 140 -3.65 4.14 -5.00
C ALA A 140 -3.41 5.52 -5.62
N GLY A 141 -2.14 5.88 -5.79
CA GLY A 141 -1.70 7.07 -6.48
C GLY A 141 -1.01 6.73 -7.80
N ARG A 142 0.30 6.93 -7.90
CA ARG A 142 1.09 6.69 -9.11
C ARG A 142 1.73 5.33 -9.14
N SER A 143 1.73 4.69 -10.33
CA SER A 143 2.57 3.54 -10.63
C SER A 143 3.84 4.02 -11.33
N MET A 144 4.99 3.62 -10.80
CA MET A 144 6.31 4.02 -11.29
C MET A 144 7.27 2.84 -11.19
N SER A 145 8.22 2.74 -12.11
CA SER A 145 9.35 1.84 -11.95
C SER A 145 10.32 2.39 -10.89
N VAL A 146 11.18 1.54 -10.38
CA VAL A 146 12.25 1.98 -9.46
C VAL A 146 13.20 2.97 -10.15
N LEU A 147 13.43 2.81 -11.47
CA LEU A 147 14.24 3.74 -12.25
C LEU A 147 13.59 5.11 -12.38
N ASP A 148 12.27 5.19 -12.63
CA ASP A 148 11.56 6.48 -12.66
C ASP A 148 11.69 7.23 -11.32
N ILE A 149 11.68 6.49 -10.21
CA ILE A 149 11.89 7.07 -8.88
C ILE A 149 13.32 7.62 -8.77
N VAL A 150 14.32 6.88 -9.23
CA VAL A 150 15.71 7.34 -9.23
C VAL A 150 15.89 8.61 -10.06
N ASP A 151 15.23 8.71 -11.20
CA ASP A 151 15.29 9.91 -12.05
C ASP A 151 14.73 11.14 -11.31
N VAL A 152 13.61 11.01 -10.60
CA VAL A 152 13.10 12.08 -9.74
C VAL A 152 14.10 12.45 -8.62
N PHE A 153 14.77 11.47 -8.02
CA PHE A 153 15.81 11.76 -7.01
C PHE A 153 17.02 12.49 -7.59
N LYS A 154 17.42 12.21 -8.84
CA LYS A 154 18.50 12.93 -9.52
C LYS A 154 18.17 14.40 -9.80
N GLU A 155 16.91 14.72 -10.05
CA GLU A 155 16.49 16.12 -10.18
C GLU A 155 16.69 16.90 -8.88
N ILE A 156 16.47 16.24 -7.72
CA ILE A 156 16.62 16.84 -6.38
C ILE A 156 18.07 16.82 -5.89
N TYR A 157 18.79 15.75 -6.21
CA TYR A 157 20.17 15.50 -5.83
C TYR A 157 21.05 15.26 -7.08
N PRO A 158 21.52 16.31 -7.78
CA PRO A 158 22.24 16.15 -9.07
C PRO A 158 23.52 15.31 -8.99
N SER A 159 24.16 15.25 -7.83
CA SER A 159 25.38 14.45 -7.60
C SER A 159 25.11 13.02 -7.13
N LEU A 160 23.83 12.60 -7.10
CA LEU A 160 23.45 11.29 -6.60
C LEU A 160 24.06 10.17 -7.42
N GLU A 161 24.77 9.28 -6.74
CA GLU A 161 25.23 8.02 -7.28
C GLU A 161 24.20 6.92 -7.08
N PHE A 162 24.15 5.97 -8.00
CA PHE A 162 23.36 4.76 -7.79
C PHE A 162 24.11 3.52 -8.27
N ILE A 163 23.91 2.42 -7.54
CA ILE A 163 24.52 1.12 -7.84
C ILE A 163 23.44 0.06 -7.95
N PHE A 164 23.66 -0.87 -8.87
CA PHE A 164 22.79 -2.04 -8.98
C PHE A 164 23.35 -3.18 -8.14
N ILE A 165 22.48 -3.79 -7.33
CA ILE A 165 22.77 -4.98 -6.54
C ILE A 165 21.98 -6.14 -7.14
N ASN A 166 22.66 -7.26 -7.43
CA ASN A 166 22.02 -8.45 -8.02
C ASN A 166 21.22 -8.13 -9.29
N GLN A 167 21.80 -7.35 -10.20
CA GLN A 167 21.15 -6.91 -11.45
C GLN A 167 20.65 -8.06 -12.33
N HIS A 168 21.26 -9.25 -12.21
CA HIS A 168 20.88 -10.47 -12.93
C HIS A 168 19.63 -11.16 -12.36
N ILE A 169 19.14 -10.72 -11.19
CA ILE A 169 17.93 -11.27 -10.57
C ILE A 169 16.74 -10.43 -11.03
N GLU A 170 15.80 -11.05 -11.74
CA GLU A 170 14.51 -10.43 -12.02
C GLU A 170 13.66 -10.45 -10.74
N LEU A 171 13.43 -9.26 -10.18
CA LEU A 171 12.46 -9.10 -9.09
C LEU A 171 11.06 -9.05 -9.70
N LYS A 172 10.17 -9.86 -9.17
CA LYS A 172 8.76 -9.88 -9.59
C LYS A 172 8.05 -8.60 -9.14
N ASP A 173 7.25 -8.07 -10.05
CA ASP A 173 6.39 -6.90 -9.81
C ASP A 173 5.23 -7.21 -8.85
#